data_8fd91cbd5b14f8cce1b04331400261ed
#
_entry.id   8fd91cbd5b14f8cce1b04331400261ed
#
_cell.length_a   1.000
_cell.length_b   1.000
_cell.length_c   1.000
_cell.angle_alpha   90.00
_cell.angle_beta   90.00
_cell.angle_gamma   90.00
#
_symmetry.space_group_name_H-M   'P 1'
#
loop_
_entity.id
_entity.type
_entity.pdbx_description
1 polymer ?
#
loop_
_entity_poly.entity_id
_entity_poly.type
_entity_poly.pdbx_seq_one_letter_code
_entity_poly.pdbx_strand_id
1 'polypeptide(L)'
;MAVRSPTHPAGPVAEAFAVRVRALESSALSPAATPSYPAARERPEEECGLRTPFQRDRDRIVHSKAFRRLKHKTQVFVAPEGDHYRTRLTHTLEVTQVSRTVARALRLNEDLVEAIGLGHDLGHPPFGHIGEAALDDCLNERFGRRFKHHEHSLRVVERLERDGEGLNLTEPVRDGILGHSGRAPLPRTLEGRIVRLLDRVAYINHDIDDALRAGVLDEADLPREPIAVLGATGAQRIDALVHDVVESSERAGDIVQSAEAGEAMSALRDFMFAHVYLADAARAEHRKIEHVVRALFGHYCEHPDEIPPLVPDADLATRVTDYLAGMTDRFCIRTFEALTLPRAFPSF
;
A
#
# COMPACT_ATOMS: atom_id res chain seq x y z
N MET A 1 -18.22 22.15 12.14
CA MET A 1 -19.30 21.51 12.94
C MET A 1 -19.13 19.99 12.84
N ALA A 2 -18.70 19.33 13.92
CA ALA A 2 -18.59 17.87 13.93
C ALA A 2 -19.98 17.27 13.75
N VAL A 3 -20.17 16.53 12.66
CA VAL A 3 -21.38 15.73 12.43
C VAL A 3 -21.39 14.63 13.48
N ARG A 4 -22.14 14.82 14.57
CA ARG A 4 -22.45 13.75 15.51
C ARG A 4 -23.15 12.64 14.70
N SER A 5 -22.51 11.47 14.60
CA SER A 5 -23.23 10.27 14.15
C SER A 5 -24.49 10.12 15.01
N PRO A 6 -25.65 9.81 14.42
CA PRO A 6 -26.84 9.57 15.20
C PRO A 6 -26.54 8.44 16.19
N THR A 7 -26.59 8.75 17.46
CA THR A 7 -26.49 7.76 18.55
C THR A 7 -27.75 6.91 18.46
N HIS A 8 -27.68 5.76 17.80
CA HIS A 8 -28.70 4.74 18.02
C HIS A 8 -28.62 4.30 19.48
N PRO A 9 -29.72 4.25 20.21
CA PRO A 9 -29.71 3.74 21.58
C PRO A 9 -29.05 2.35 21.55
N ALA A 10 -28.02 2.17 22.37
CA ALA A 10 -27.31 0.91 22.47
C ALA A 10 -28.30 -0.14 23.00
N GLY A 11 -28.60 -1.14 22.18
CA GLY A 11 -29.35 -2.31 22.64
C GLY A 11 -28.41 -3.30 23.34
N PRO A 12 -28.96 -4.33 24.01
CA PRO A 12 -28.17 -5.28 24.80
C PRO A 12 -27.03 -5.96 24.03
N VAL A 13 -27.15 -6.10 22.72
CA VAL A 13 -26.08 -6.66 21.87
C VAL A 13 -24.91 -5.70 21.79
N ALA A 14 -25.17 -4.42 21.57
CA ALA A 14 -24.14 -3.39 21.46
C ALA A 14 -23.42 -3.14 22.82
N GLU A 15 -24.15 -3.15 23.92
CA GLU A 15 -23.60 -3.01 25.27
C GLU A 15 -22.65 -4.17 25.64
N ALA A 16 -22.98 -5.40 25.22
CA ALA A 16 -22.20 -6.59 25.49
C ALA A 16 -21.06 -6.82 24.46
N PHE A 17 -21.00 -6.07 23.35
CA PHE A 17 -20.12 -6.39 22.23
C PHE A 17 -18.64 -6.39 22.62
N ALA A 18 -18.14 -5.29 23.17
CA ALA A 18 -16.72 -5.17 23.53
C ALA A 18 -16.29 -6.20 24.60
N VAL A 19 -17.17 -6.53 25.54
CA VAL A 19 -16.92 -7.57 26.55
C VAL A 19 -16.76 -8.92 25.90
N ARG A 20 -17.65 -9.28 24.96
CA ARG A 20 -17.59 -10.55 24.24
C ARG A 20 -16.34 -10.63 23.37
N VAL A 21 -15.97 -9.56 22.67
CA VAL A 21 -14.76 -9.56 21.83
C VAL A 21 -13.53 -9.76 22.70
N ARG A 22 -13.37 -9.05 23.81
CA ARG A 22 -12.25 -9.24 24.75
C ARG A 22 -12.15 -10.69 25.23
N ALA A 23 -13.28 -11.30 25.59
CA ALA A 23 -13.30 -12.71 26.03
C ALA A 23 -12.90 -13.68 24.92
N LEU A 24 -13.39 -13.48 23.69
CA LEU A 24 -13.03 -14.29 22.53
C LEU A 24 -11.54 -14.12 22.18
N GLU A 25 -11.04 -12.90 22.10
CA GLU A 25 -9.62 -12.64 21.80
C GLU A 25 -8.71 -13.24 22.88
N SER A 26 -9.04 -13.08 24.15
CA SER A 26 -8.28 -13.67 25.28
C SER A 26 -8.19 -15.18 25.23
N SER A 27 -9.18 -15.87 24.66
CA SER A 27 -9.21 -17.32 24.58
C SER A 27 -8.64 -17.88 23.27
N ALA A 28 -8.71 -17.11 22.16
CA ALA A 28 -8.40 -17.59 20.83
C ALA A 28 -7.07 -17.08 20.27
N LEU A 29 -6.70 -15.83 20.63
CA LEU A 29 -5.46 -15.24 20.12
C LEU A 29 -4.22 -15.70 20.88
N SER A 30 -3.09 -15.65 20.20
CA SER A 30 -1.77 -15.80 20.84
C SER A 30 -1.53 -14.71 21.88
N PRO A 31 -0.80 -14.96 22.96
CA PRO A 31 -0.37 -13.91 23.89
C PRO A 31 0.46 -12.79 23.25
N ALA A 32 1.06 -13.03 22.10
CA ALA A 32 1.83 -12.06 21.33
C ALA A 32 0.97 -11.22 20.36
N ALA A 33 -0.31 -11.55 20.19
CA ALA A 33 -1.24 -10.82 19.35
C ALA A 33 -1.61 -9.46 19.94
N THR A 34 -1.86 -8.49 19.09
CA THR A 34 -2.35 -7.18 19.48
C THR A 34 -3.87 -7.25 19.72
N PRO A 35 -4.36 -7.04 20.95
CA PRO A 35 -5.79 -7.07 21.23
C PRO A 35 -6.49 -5.87 20.59
N SER A 36 -7.76 -6.05 20.22
CA SER A 36 -8.56 -4.94 19.67
C SER A 36 -8.84 -3.82 20.70
N TYR A 37 -8.78 -4.14 21.99
CA TYR A 37 -9.04 -3.20 23.07
C TYR A 37 -7.97 -3.29 24.17
N PRO A 38 -7.52 -2.11 24.71
CA PRO A 38 -7.82 -0.75 24.26
C PRO A 38 -7.06 -0.41 22.97
N ALA A 39 -7.64 0.47 22.14
CA ALA A 39 -6.96 0.99 20.95
C ALA A 39 -6.94 2.53 20.98
N ALA A 40 -5.72 3.10 21.06
CA ALA A 40 -5.52 4.54 21.11
C ALA A 40 -5.70 5.17 19.73
N ARG A 41 -6.33 6.35 19.68
CA ARG A 41 -6.50 7.22 18.52
C ARG A 41 -5.97 8.62 18.84
N GLU A 42 -5.59 9.37 17.81
CA GLU A 42 -5.18 10.77 17.99
C GLU A 42 -6.31 11.62 18.58
N ARG A 43 -7.53 11.45 18.05
CA ARG A 43 -8.74 12.06 18.60
C ARG A 43 -9.60 10.99 19.27
N PRO A 44 -9.88 11.13 20.59
CA PRO A 44 -10.73 10.17 21.28
C PRO A 44 -12.14 10.06 20.66
N GLU A 45 -12.66 8.86 20.58
CA GLU A 45 -13.98 8.55 20.05
C GLU A 45 -14.67 7.49 20.91
N GLU A 46 -16.00 7.52 20.91
CA GLU A 46 -16.80 6.45 21.52
C GLU A 46 -16.56 5.10 20.80
N GLU A 47 -16.52 4.03 21.58
CA GLU A 47 -16.43 2.66 21.06
C GLU A 47 -17.69 2.33 20.24
N CYS A 48 -17.53 1.57 19.18
CA CYS A 48 -18.66 1.10 18.38
C CYS A 48 -19.26 -0.15 19.02
N GLY A 49 -20.57 -0.19 19.17
CA GLY A 49 -21.25 -1.36 19.74
C GLY A 49 -21.34 -2.59 18.84
N LEU A 50 -20.83 -2.54 17.59
CA LEU A 50 -20.93 -3.63 16.62
C LEU A 50 -19.64 -3.94 15.85
N ARG A 51 -18.59 -3.14 16.03
CA ARG A 51 -17.31 -3.29 15.34
C ARG A 51 -16.15 -3.04 16.28
N THR A 52 -15.09 -3.85 16.14
CA THR A 52 -13.82 -3.58 16.82
C THR A 52 -13.20 -2.25 16.33
N PRO A 53 -12.28 -1.63 17.07
CA PRO A 53 -11.52 -0.48 16.60
C PRO A 53 -10.83 -0.72 15.25
N PHE A 54 -10.26 -1.91 15.03
CA PHE A 54 -9.58 -2.26 13.76
C PHE A 54 -10.56 -2.45 12.60
N GLN A 55 -11.74 -3.03 12.85
CA GLN A 55 -12.81 -3.10 11.84
C GLN A 55 -13.30 -1.70 11.44
N ARG A 56 -13.40 -0.76 12.38
CA ARG A 56 -13.71 0.65 12.06
C ARG A 56 -12.64 1.29 11.20
N ASP A 57 -11.37 0.98 11.47
CA ASP A 57 -10.25 1.52 10.70
C ASP A 57 -10.25 0.97 9.28
N ARG A 58 -10.44 -0.35 9.11
CA ARG A 58 -10.66 -0.98 7.81
C ARG A 58 -11.77 -0.28 7.02
N ASP A 59 -12.93 -0.09 7.62
CA ASP A 59 -14.08 0.55 6.96
C ASP A 59 -13.73 1.99 6.52
N ARG A 60 -13.02 2.76 7.35
CA ARG A 60 -12.56 4.11 7.03
C ARG A 60 -11.61 4.13 5.84
N ILE A 61 -10.68 3.17 5.79
CA ILE A 61 -9.74 3.00 4.68
C ILE A 61 -10.48 2.68 3.40
N VAL A 62 -11.35 1.66 3.39
CA VAL A 62 -12.10 1.22 2.20
C VAL A 62 -12.99 2.34 1.64
N HIS A 63 -13.56 3.17 2.51
CA HIS A 63 -14.41 4.30 2.10
C HIS A 63 -13.64 5.58 1.75
N SER A 64 -12.30 5.59 1.86
CA SER A 64 -11.46 6.76 1.53
C SER A 64 -11.40 7.05 0.02
N LYS A 65 -11.08 8.30 -0.32
CA LYS A 65 -10.83 8.69 -1.72
C LYS A 65 -9.55 8.03 -2.25
N ALA A 66 -8.51 7.93 -1.40
CA ALA A 66 -7.23 7.33 -1.75
C ALA A 66 -7.38 5.84 -2.11
N PHE A 67 -8.15 5.06 -1.34
CA PHE A 67 -8.38 3.65 -1.62
C PHE A 67 -9.05 3.44 -3.00
N ARG A 68 -10.05 4.24 -3.36
CA ARG A 68 -10.68 4.17 -4.68
C ARG A 68 -9.73 4.49 -5.83
N ARG A 69 -8.72 5.36 -5.60
CA ARG A 69 -7.72 5.73 -6.60
C ARG A 69 -6.74 4.60 -6.91
N LEU A 70 -6.53 3.64 -6.00
CA LEU A 70 -5.66 2.48 -6.22
C LEU A 70 -6.09 1.67 -7.45
N LYS A 71 -7.37 1.65 -7.80
CA LYS A 71 -7.88 1.00 -9.02
C LYS A 71 -7.23 1.54 -10.31
N HIS A 72 -6.75 2.79 -10.29
CA HIS A 72 -6.24 3.49 -11.47
C HIS A 72 -4.77 3.91 -11.31
N LYS A 73 -4.04 3.20 -10.43
CA LYS A 73 -2.60 3.32 -10.27
C LYS A 73 -1.93 2.02 -10.69
N THR A 74 -0.89 2.15 -11.50
CA THR A 74 -0.05 1.04 -11.95
C THR A 74 0.61 0.33 -10.77
N GLN A 75 0.71 -1.01 -10.86
CA GLN A 75 1.58 -1.79 -9.98
C GLN A 75 3.00 -1.87 -10.57
N VAL A 76 3.16 -2.43 -11.75
CA VAL A 76 4.46 -2.66 -12.41
C VAL A 76 4.50 -2.09 -13.84
N PHE A 77 3.58 -2.52 -14.71
CA PHE A 77 3.54 -2.12 -16.11
C PHE A 77 2.62 -0.92 -16.29
N VAL A 78 3.18 0.13 -16.90
CA VAL A 78 2.49 1.42 -17.05
C VAL A 78 1.34 1.31 -18.04
N ALA A 79 0.13 1.61 -17.57
CA ALA A 79 -1.09 1.72 -18.37
C ALA A 79 -1.19 0.63 -19.48
N PRO A 80 -1.05 -0.65 -19.15
CA PRO A 80 -1.12 -1.69 -20.15
C PRO A 80 -2.49 -1.64 -20.83
N GLU A 81 -2.51 -1.72 -22.13
CA GLU A 81 -3.75 -1.92 -22.90
C GLU A 81 -4.22 -3.35 -22.65
N GLY A 82 -5.26 -3.50 -21.81
CA GLY A 82 -5.87 -4.80 -21.50
C GLY A 82 -6.42 -4.90 -20.09
N ASP A 83 -7.42 -5.77 -19.91
CA ASP A 83 -8.16 -5.92 -18.65
C ASP A 83 -7.50 -6.90 -17.67
N HIS A 84 -6.33 -7.46 -17.98
CA HIS A 84 -5.74 -8.59 -17.26
C HIS A 84 -4.56 -8.21 -16.36
N TYR A 85 -4.10 -6.98 -16.38
CA TYR A 85 -2.98 -6.54 -15.56
C TYR A 85 -3.41 -6.11 -14.17
N ARG A 86 -2.53 -6.36 -13.19
CA ARG A 86 -2.78 -5.97 -11.81
C ARG A 86 -2.71 -4.46 -11.63
N THR A 87 -3.69 -3.94 -10.90
CA THR A 87 -3.67 -2.58 -10.36
C THR A 87 -3.21 -2.62 -8.90
N ARG A 88 -2.85 -1.46 -8.32
CA ARG A 88 -2.55 -1.39 -6.88
C ARG A 88 -3.69 -1.86 -6.01
N LEU A 89 -4.95 -1.68 -6.43
CA LEU A 89 -6.09 -2.19 -5.69
C LEU A 89 -6.09 -3.72 -5.60
N THR A 90 -5.85 -4.42 -6.73
CA THR A 90 -5.83 -5.89 -6.73
C THR A 90 -4.64 -6.42 -5.95
N HIS A 91 -3.45 -5.82 -6.09
CA HIS A 91 -2.28 -6.13 -5.26
C HIS A 91 -2.59 -5.97 -3.76
N THR A 92 -3.15 -4.82 -3.36
CA THR A 92 -3.52 -4.55 -1.96
C THR A 92 -4.47 -5.62 -1.40
N LEU A 93 -5.45 -6.07 -2.19
CA LEU A 93 -6.38 -7.13 -1.78
C LEU A 93 -5.69 -8.48 -1.65
N GLU A 94 -4.80 -8.83 -2.59
CA GLU A 94 -4.03 -10.09 -2.58
C GLU A 94 -3.07 -10.13 -1.37
N VAL A 95 -2.30 -9.05 -1.12
CA VAL A 95 -1.46 -8.92 0.09
C VAL A 95 -2.27 -9.09 1.35
N THR A 96 -3.41 -8.40 1.45
CA THR A 96 -4.28 -8.46 2.63
C THR A 96 -4.80 -9.88 2.87
N GLN A 97 -5.24 -10.57 1.82
CA GLN A 97 -5.80 -11.91 1.92
C GLN A 97 -4.73 -12.92 2.39
N VAL A 98 -3.54 -12.89 1.78
CA VAL A 98 -2.44 -13.80 2.16
C VAL A 98 -1.96 -13.50 3.58
N SER A 99 -1.83 -12.21 3.94
CA SER A 99 -1.44 -11.79 5.29
C SER A 99 -2.44 -12.25 6.36
N ARG A 100 -3.74 -12.19 6.08
CA ARG A 100 -4.77 -12.73 6.99
C ARG A 100 -4.67 -14.23 7.16
N THR A 101 -4.30 -14.98 6.12
CA THR A 101 -4.08 -16.43 6.22
C THR A 101 -2.96 -16.73 7.21
N VAL A 102 -1.83 -16.04 7.13
CA VAL A 102 -0.71 -16.16 8.08
C VAL A 102 -1.12 -15.75 9.50
N ALA A 103 -1.81 -14.61 9.63
CA ALA A 103 -2.28 -14.13 10.94
C ALA A 103 -3.20 -15.16 11.62
N ARG A 104 -4.13 -15.74 10.88
CA ARG A 104 -5.02 -16.80 11.39
C ARG A 104 -4.24 -18.04 11.85
N ALA A 105 -3.28 -18.50 11.05
CA ALA A 105 -2.48 -19.66 11.37
C ALA A 105 -1.64 -19.45 12.66
N LEU A 106 -1.10 -18.25 12.85
CA LEU A 106 -0.32 -17.84 14.03
C LEU A 106 -1.19 -17.34 15.20
N ARG A 107 -2.51 -17.37 15.06
CA ARG A 107 -3.49 -16.85 16.05
C ARG A 107 -3.25 -15.37 16.42
N LEU A 108 -2.85 -14.56 15.44
CA LEU A 108 -2.72 -13.10 15.55
C LEU A 108 -4.01 -12.41 15.15
N ASN A 109 -4.10 -11.09 15.35
CA ASN A 109 -5.32 -10.32 15.10
C ASN A 109 -5.53 -10.06 13.61
N GLU A 110 -6.43 -10.83 12.99
CA GLU A 110 -6.76 -10.69 11.56
C GLU A 110 -7.35 -9.32 11.19
N ASP A 111 -8.16 -8.70 12.08
CA ASP A 111 -8.75 -7.38 11.82
C ASP A 111 -7.68 -6.29 11.74
N LEU A 112 -6.62 -6.39 12.57
CA LEU A 112 -5.48 -5.48 12.51
C LEU A 112 -4.69 -5.66 11.22
N VAL A 113 -4.38 -6.91 10.86
CA VAL A 113 -3.70 -7.24 9.59
C VAL A 113 -4.50 -6.73 8.39
N GLU A 114 -5.82 -6.93 8.38
CA GLU A 114 -6.70 -6.46 7.29
C GLU A 114 -6.66 -4.92 7.16
N ALA A 115 -6.75 -4.20 8.27
CA ALA A 115 -6.71 -2.74 8.24
C ALA A 115 -5.35 -2.21 7.74
N ILE A 116 -4.23 -2.80 8.19
CA ILE A 116 -2.89 -2.42 7.73
C ILE A 116 -2.73 -2.76 6.25
N GLY A 117 -3.08 -4.00 5.84
CA GLY A 117 -2.95 -4.47 4.47
C GLY A 117 -3.73 -3.61 3.47
N LEU A 118 -4.96 -3.21 3.80
CA LEU A 118 -5.75 -2.32 2.93
C LEU A 118 -5.24 -0.87 2.91
N GLY A 119 -4.48 -0.46 3.92
CA GLY A 119 -3.98 0.91 4.06
C GLY A 119 -2.55 1.15 3.60
N HIS A 120 -1.74 0.12 3.42
CA HIS A 120 -0.29 0.27 3.26
C HIS A 120 0.12 1.13 2.05
N ASP A 121 -0.53 0.97 0.91
CA ASP A 121 -0.17 1.56 -0.38
C ASP A 121 -0.93 2.85 -0.76
N LEU A 122 -1.73 3.41 0.15
CA LEU A 122 -2.59 4.58 -0.13
C LEU A 122 -1.83 5.82 -0.60
N GLY A 123 -0.58 5.95 -0.19
CA GLY A 123 0.29 7.08 -0.49
C GLY A 123 1.16 6.92 -1.73
N HIS A 124 1.05 5.84 -2.46
CA HIS A 124 1.84 5.65 -3.67
C HIS A 124 1.49 6.69 -4.74
N PRO A 125 2.47 7.31 -5.42
CA PRO A 125 2.22 8.25 -6.51
C PRO A 125 1.77 7.51 -7.78
N PRO A 126 1.35 8.23 -8.86
CA PRO A 126 1.13 7.62 -10.16
C PRO A 126 2.42 6.93 -10.67
N PHE A 127 2.26 5.92 -11.50
CA PHE A 127 3.34 5.13 -12.13
C PHE A 127 4.23 4.35 -11.15
N GLY A 128 3.74 4.02 -9.98
CA GLY A 128 4.41 3.13 -9.02
C GLY A 128 5.78 3.63 -8.57
N HIS A 129 6.75 2.72 -8.49
CA HIS A 129 8.10 3.05 -8.03
C HIS A 129 8.87 4.02 -8.93
N ILE A 130 8.55 4.04 -10.23
CA ILE A 130 9.18 4.97 -11.17
C ILE A 130 8.72 6.40 -10.89
N GLY A 131 7.41 6.57 -10.70
CA GLY A 131 6.84 7.86 -10.30
C GLY A 131 7.32 8.29 -8.91
N GLU A 132 7.50 7.34 -7.98
CA GLU A 132 8.09 7.61 -6.66
C GLU A 132 9.51 8.14 -6.78
N ALA A 133 10.36 7.49 -7.57
CA ALA A 133 11.73 7.93 -7.79
C ALA A 133 11.79 9.34 -8.44
N ALA A 134 10.99 9.56 -9.48
CA ALA A 134 10.95 10.86 -10.17
C ALA A 134 10.46 11.99 -9.24
N LEU A 135 9.44 11.72 -8.41
CA LEU A 135 8.93 12.70 -7.44
C LEU A 135 9.94 12.96 -6.31
N ASP A 136 10.62 11.91 -5.82
CA ASP A 136 11.69 12.02 -4.82
C ASP A 136 12.84 12.90 -5.33
N ASP A 137 13.28 12.70 -6.58
CA ASP A 137 14.33 13.49 -7.22
C ASP A 137 13.92 14.96 -7.38
N CYS A 138 12.73 15.23 -7.91
CA CYS A 138 12.20 16.59 -8.04
C CYS A 138 12.13 17.31 -6.69
N LEU A 139 11.65 16.63 -5.66
CA LEU A 139 11.50 17.20 -4.33
C LEU A 139 12.88 17.48 -3.69
N ASN A 140 13.83 16.55 -3.89
CA ASN A 140 15.20 16.70 -3.39
C ASN A 140 15.94 17.86 -4.09
N GLU A 141 15.89 17.91 -5.43
CA GLU A 141 16.58 18.93 -6.23
C GLU A 141 16.10 20.34 -5.91
N ARG A 142 14.78 20.52 -5.72
CA ARG A 142 14.21 21.87 -5.55
C ARG A 142 14.11 22.32 -4.10
N PHE A 143 13.89 21.38 -3.16
CA PHE A 143 13.57 21.72 -1.76
C PHE A 143 14.47 21.03 -0.74
N GLY A 144 15.41 20.16 -1.16
CA GLY A 144 16.28 19.37 -0.27
C GLY A 144 15.52 18.36 0.60
N ARG A 145 14.32 17.94 0.16
CA ARG A 145 13.44 17.01 0.90
C ARG A 145 13.32 15.69 0.16
N ARG A 146 12.89 14.65 0.86
CA ARG A 146 12.72 13.31 0.29
C ARG A 146 11.25 12.92 0.26
N PHE A 147 10.90 12.08 -0.73
CA PHE A 147 9.59 11.46 -0.83
C PHE A 147 9.69 9.95 -0.61
N LYS A 148 8.81 9.40 0.23
CA LYS A 148 8.66 7.97 0.46
C LYS A 148 7.17 7.62 0.51
N HIS A 149 6.74 6.64 -0.30
CA HIS A 149 5.33 6.27 -0.38
C HIS A 149 4.76 5.83 0.98
N HIS A 150 5.51 5.13 1.82
CA HIS A 150 5.04 4.68 3.13
C HIS A 150 4.83 5.85 4.12
N GLU A 151 5.70 6.86 4.11
CA GLU A 151 5.51 8.10 4.88
C GLU A 151 4.31 8.89 4.34
N HIS A 152 4.15 8.90 3.02
CA HIS A 152 3.00 9.54 2.39
C HIS A 152 1.70 8.75 2.60
N SER A 153 1.73 7.40 2.70
CA SER A 153 0.57 6.59 3.09
C SER A 153 0.07 6.97 4.49
N LEU A 154 1.00 7.15 5.44
CA LEU A 154 0.66 7.66 6.76
C LEU A 154 0.07 9.07 6.67
N ARG A 155 0.68 9.98 5.90
CA ARG A 155 0.17 11.34 5.70
C ARG A 155 -1.23 11.37 5.09
N VAL A 156 -1.51 10.49 4.13
CA VAL A 156 -2.86 10.35 3.52
C VAL A 156 -3.89 10.05 4.59
N VAL A 157 -3.66 9.07 5.46
CA VAL A 157 -4.63 8.66 6.48
C VAL A 157 -4.71 9.62 7.66
N GLU A 158 -3.66 10.38 7.94
CA GLU A 158 -3.62 11.32 9.05
C GLU A 158 -4.10 12.72 8.68
N ARG A 159 -3.84 13.18 7.41
CA ARG A 159 -3.97 14.59 7.06
C ARG A 159 -4.73 14.86 5.75
N LEU A 160 -4.74 13.97 4.75
CA LEU A 160 -5.30 14.31 3.43
C LEU A 160 -6.75 13.87 3.25
N GLU A 161 -7.15 12.79 3.85
CA GLU A 161 -8.53 12.32 3.77
C GLU A 161 -9.47 13.21 4.60
N ARG A 162 -10.76 13.18 4.25
CA ARG A 162 -11.81 13.96 4.95
C ARG A 162 -11.51 15.45 5.02
N ASP A 163 -11.09 16.00 3.89
CA ASP A 163 -10.86 17.43 3.72
C ASP A 163 -9.87 18.03 4.74
N GLY A 164 -8.78 17.26 5.03
CA GLY A 164 -7.70 17.66 5.92
C GLY A 164 -7.79 17.11 7.34
N GLU A 165 -8.90 16.49 7.73
CA GLU A 165 -9.07 15.94 9.08
C GLU A 165 -8.40 14.58 9.30
N GLY A 166 -8.13 13.83 8.22
CA GLY A 166 -7.64 12.47 8.28
C GLY A 166 -8.67 11.45 8.75
N LEU A 167 -8.30 10.18 8.70
CA LEU A 167 -9.18 9.05 9.04
C LEU A 167 -9.29 8.76 10.53
N ASN A 168 -8.41 9.33 11.37
CA ASN A 168 -8.31 9.06 12.79
C ASN A 168 -8.19 7.56 13.11
N LEU A 169 -7.22 6.90 12.46
CA LEU A 169 -6.96 5.49 12.65
C LEU A 169 -6.27 5.21 14.00
N THR A 170 -6.39 3.98 14.47
CA THR A 170 -5.69 3.53 15.68
C THR A 170 -4.18 3.54 15.48
N GLU A 171 -3.46 3.64 16.57
CA GLU A 171 -2.00 3.70 16.56
C GLU A 171 -1.35 2.43 15.97
N PRO A 172 -1.79 1.18 16.27
CA PRO A 172 -1.24 -0.01 15.63
C PRO A 172 -1.43 -0.05 14.11
N VAL A 173 -2.55 0.44 13.59
CA VAL A 173 -2.79 0.52 12.15
C VAL A 173 -1.86 1.54 11.49
N ARG A 174 -1.68 2.73 12.10
CA ARG A 174 -0.77 3.77 11.59
C ARG A 174 0.69 3.31 11.60
N ASP A 175 1.12 2.64 12.68
CA ASP A 175 2.45 2.05 12.80
C ASP A 175 2.71 1.00 11.71
N GLY A 176 1.75 0.11 11.48
CA GLY A 176 1.82 -0.90 10.42
C GLY A 176 1.86 -0.28 9.02
N ILE A 177 1.04 0.74 8.73
CA ILE A 177 1.06 1.47 7.46
C ILE A 177 2.42 2.14 7.24
N LEU A 178 2.98 2.82 8.24
CA LEU A 178 4.31 3.44 8.14
C LEU A 178 5.40 2.39 7.94
N GLY A 179 5.33 1.30 8.70
CA GLY A 179 6.39 0.30 8.79
C GLY A 179 6.39 -0.77 7.69
N HIS A 180 5.43 -0.79 6.75
CA HIS A 180 5.31 -1.88 5.77
C HIS A 180 6.50 -1.95 4.79
N SER A 181 7.10 -0.83 4.42
CA SER A 181 8.22 -0.80 3.48
C SER A 181 9.54 -1.29 4.11
N GLY A 182 10.36 -1.98 3.33
CA GLY A 182 11.69 -2.44 3.77
C GLY A 182 12.66 -1.34 4.22
N ARG A 183 12.40 -0.10 3.84
CA ARG A 183 13.20 1.09 4.21
C ARG A 183 12.66 1.82 5.45
N ALA A 184 11.49 1.45 5.91
CA ALA A 184 10.86 2.02 7.10
C ALA A 184 11.34 1.32 8.39
N PRO A 185 11.12 1.93 9.57
CA PRO A 185 11.28 1.25 10.85
C PRO A 185 10.43 -0.03 10.89
N LEU A 186 10.91 -1.05 11.61
CA LEU A 186 10.15 -2.29 11.78
C LEU A 186 8.87 -2.01 12.58
N PRO A 187 7.69 -2.50 12.12
CA PRO A 187 6.45 -2.38 12.89
C PRO A 187 6.58 -3.00 14.28
N ARG A 188 5.97 -2.37 15.28
CA ARG A 188 6.02 -2.85 16.66
C ARG A 188 5.19 -4.11 16.86
N THR A 189 4.09 -4.25 16.10
CA THR A 189 3.20 -5.40 16.18
C THR A 189 3.62 -6.50 15.21
N LEU A 190 3.39 -7.77 15.60
CA LEU A 190 3.61 -8.90 14.71
C LEU A 190 2.70 -8.83 13.48
N GLU A 191 1.48 -8.33 13.65
CA GLU A 191 0.53 -8.12 12.55
C GLU A 191 1.08 -7.16 11.48
N GLY A 192 1.71 -6.07 11.90
CA GLY A 192 2.37 -5.14 10.97
C GLY A 192 3.58 -5.78 10.28
N ARG A 193 4.33 -6.62 10.99
CA ARG A 193 5.47 -7.38 10.42
C ARG A 193 5.02 -8.41 9.38
N ILE A 194 3.86 -9.05 9.58
CA ILE A 194 3.24 -9.92 8.57
C ILE A 194 3.02 -9.15 7.27
N VAL A 195 2.33 -8.01 7.32
CA VAL A 195 2.04 -7.22 6.12
C VAL A 195 3.34 -6.80 5.43
N ARG A 196 4.35 -6.34 6.18
CA ARG A 196 5.67 -5.96 5.65
C ARG A 196 6.36 -7.12 4.91
N LEU A 197 6.27 -8.34 5.42
CA LEU A 197 6.90 -9.51 4.80
C LEU A 197 6.10 -9.98 3.60
N LEU A 198 4.77 -10.07 3.74
CA LEU A 198 3.89 -10.62 2.72
C LEU A 198 3.67 -9.67 1.54
N ASP A 199 3.82 -8.35 1.72
CA ASP A 199 3.88 -7.40 0.62
C ASP A 199 5.02 -7.76 -0.35
N ARG A 200 6.23 -8.05 0.16
CA ARG A 200 7.36 -8.50 -0.68
C ARG A 200 7.11 -9.85 -1.34
N VAL A 201 6.50 -10.80 -0.63
CA VAL A 201 6.16 -12.12 -1.17
C VAL A 201 5.17 -11.97 -2.33
N ALA A 202 4.11 -11.20 -2.13
CA ALA A 202 3.08 -10.97 -3.14
C ALA A 202 3.65 -10.23 -4.35
N TYR A 203 4.35 -9.12 -4.12
CA TYR A 203 4.96 -8.28 -5.15
C TYR A 203 5.82 -9.10 -6.13
N ILE A 204 6.82 -9.87 -5.67
CA ILE A 204 7.72 -10.62 -6.56
C ILE A 204 6.94 -11.67 -7.38
N ASN A 205 5.99 -12.36 -6.76
CA ASN A 205 5.23 -13.39 -7.45
C ASN A 205 4.25 -12.80 -8.48
N HIS A 206 3.63 -11.69 -8.15
CA HIS A 206 2.73 -10.98 -9.06
C HIS A 206 3.46 -10.42 -10.27
N ASP A 207 4.63 -9.85 -10.06
CA ASP A 207 5.44 -9.26 -11.12
C ASP A 207 5.99 -10.33 -12.08
N ILE A 208 6.35 -11.52 -11.58
CA ILE A 208 6.71 -12.65 -12.43
C ILE A 208 5.53 -13.05 -13.31
N ASP A 209 4.33 -13.23 -12.72
CA ASP A 209 3.14 -13.64 -13.46
C ASP A 209 2.75 -12.59 -14.52
N ASP A 210 2.85 -11.31 -14.20
CA ASP A 210 2.54 -10.23 -15.13
C ASP A 210 3.61 -10.11 -16.23
N ALA A 211 4.90 -10.34 -15.93
CA ALA A 211 5.97 -10.35 -16.92
C ALA A 211 5.86 -11.53 -17.92
N LEU A 212 5.50 -12.73 -17.44
CA LEU A 212 5.21 -13.88 -18.28
C LEU A 212 4.00 -13.61 -19.19
N ARG A 213 2.92 -13.05 -18.63
CA ARG A 213 1.71 -12.72 -19.39
C ARG A 213 1.95 -11.63 -20.45
N ALA A 214 2.83 -10.67 -20.15
CA ALA A 214 3.23 -9.62 -21.07
C ALA A 214 4.20 -10.11 -22.16
N GLY A 215 4.69 -11.34 -22.09
CA GLY A 215 5.71 -11.86 -23.00
C GLY A 215 7.08 -11.16 -22.84
N VAL A 216 7.32 -10.55 -21.69
CA VAL A 216 8.62 -9.96 -21.31
C VAL A 216 9.58 -11.03 -20.83
N LEU A 217 9.05 -12.10 -20.25
CA LEU A 217 9.77 -13.30 -19.83
C LEU A 217 9.07 -14.55 -20.37
N ASP A 218 9.85 -15.58 -20.60
CA ASP A 218 9.37 -16.95 -20.75
C ASP A 218 9.62 -17.76 -19.46
N GLU A 219 8.82 -18.80 -19.20
CA GLU A 219 9.02 -19.68 -18.04
C GLU A 219 10.43 -20.28 -17.98
N ALA A 220 11.04 -20.51 -19.14
CA ALA A 220 12.40 -21.06 -19.27
C ALA A 220 13.50 -20.08 -18.81
N ASP A 221 13.20 -18.79 -18.75
CA ASP A 221 14.14 -17.75 -18.30
C ASP A 221 14.27 -17.71 -16.79
N LEU A 222 13.26 -18.23 -16.05
CA LEU A 222 13.25 -18.17 -14.61
C LEU A 222 14.41 -19.00 -14.00
N PRO A 223 15.08 -18.49 -12.96
CA PRO A 223 16.24 -19.16 -12.38
C PRO A 223 15.82 -20.48 -11.72
N ARG A 224 16.48 -21.59 -12.14
CA ARG A 224 16.09 -22.96 -11.78
C ARG A 224 16.13 -23.26 -10.29
N GLU A 225 17.16 -22.78 -9.59
CA GLU A 225 17.34 -23.05 -8.16
C GLU A 225 16.22 -22.44 -7.30
N PRO A 226 15.89 -21.13 -7.38
CA PRO A 226 14.77 -20.58 -6.63
C PRO A 226 13.42 -21.22 -7.00
N ILE A 227 13.22 -21.57 -8.28
CA ILE A 227 11.97 -22.20 -8.73
C ILE A 227 11.87 -23.64 -8.19
N ALA A 228 12.97 -24.37 -8.05
CA ALA A 228 12.96 -25.70 -7.42
C ALA A 228 12.57 -25.64 -5.94
N VAL A 229 12.94 -24.57 -5.22
CA VAL A 229 12.59 -24.36 -3.81
C VAL A 229 11.14 -23.88 -3.65
N LEU A 230 10.74 -22.90 -4.44
CA LEU A 230 9.47 -22.18 -4.21
C LEU A 230 8.30 -22.72 -5.06
N GLY A 231 8.57 -23.38 -6.17
CA GLY A 231 7.56 -23.90 -7.09
C GLY A 231 7.52 -23.20 -8.44
N ALA A 232 7.04 -23.91 -9.44
CA ALA A 232 7.03 -23.46 -10.83
C ALA A 232 5.95 -22.38 -11.10
N THR A 233 4.77 -22.52 -10.49
CA THR A 233 3.66 -21.60 -10.69
C THR A 233 3.56 -20.56 -9.59
N GLY A 234 2.93 -19.39 -9.87
CA GLY A 234 2.69 -18.36 -8.86
C GLY A 234 1.94 -18.89 -7.64
N ALA A 235 0.94 -19.77 -7.86
CA ALA A 235 0.18 -20.40 -6.79
C ALA A 235 1.07 -21.28 -5.90
N GLN A 236 1.94 -22.11 -6.50
CA GLN A 236 2.88 -22.95 -5.74
C GLN A 236 3.88 -22.10 -4.95
N ARG A 237 4.41 -21.03 -5.55
CA ARG A 237 5.36 -20.13 -4.88
C ARG A 237 4.73 -19.44 -3.67
N ILE A 238 3.50 -18.92 -3.81
CA ILE A 238 2.78 -18.28 -2.70
C ILE A 238 2.49 -19.30 -1.61
N ASP A 239 2.02 -20.49 -1.95
CA ASP A 239 1.73 -21.58 -0.99
C ASP A 239 2.97 -21.99 -0.20
N ALA A 240 4.08 -22.25 -0.89
CA ALA A 240 5.36 -22.58 -0.25
C ALA A 240 5.84 -21.50 0.70
N LEU A 241 5.77 -20.22 0.27
CA LEU A 241 6.20 -19.08 1.07
C LEU A 241 5.29 -18.83 2.28
N VAL A 242 3.98 -19.02 2.14
CA VAL A 242 3.03 -18.90 3.26
C VAL A 242 3.29 -19.98 4.31
N HIS A 243 3.46 -21.21 3.89
CA HIS A 243 3.79 -22.32 4.80
C HIS A 243 5.14 -22.07 5.50
N ASP A 244 6.17 -21.67 4.76
CA ASP A 244 7.48 -21.35 5.34
C ASP A 244 7.39 -20.24 6.40
N VAL A 245 6.68 -19.14 6.09
CA VAL A 245 6.50 -18.02 7.04
C VAL A 245 5.79 -18.49 8.31
N VAL A 246 4.72 -19.27 8.20
CA VAL A 246 3.98 -19.78 9.37
C VAL A 246 4.86 -20.65 10.23
N GLU A 247 5.48 -21.68 9.65
CA GLU A 247 6.30 -22.65 10.38
C GLU A 247 7.56 -22.01 10.99
N SER A 248 8.19 -21.10 10.26
CA SER A 248 9.40 -20.43 10.75
C SER A 248 9.08 -19.40 11.83
N SER A 249 7.97 -18.68 11.68
CA SER A 249 7.54 -17.68 12.66
C SER A 249 7.07 -18.30 13.98
N GLU A 250 6.32 -19.40 13.93
CA GLU A 250 5.89 -20.12 15.15
C GLU A 250 7.11 -20.58 15.97
N ARG A 251 8.16 -21.08 15.29
CA ARG A 251 9.40 -21.50 15.97
C ARG A 251 10.22 -20.36 16.51
N ALA A 252 10.26 -19.22 15.79
CA ALA A 252 11.09 -18.08 16.17
C ALA A 252 10.43 -17.15 17.20
N GLY A 253 9.09 -17.19 17.32
CA GLY A 253 8.34 -16.21 18.11
C GLY A 253 8.35 -14.79 17.51
N ASP A 254 8.69 -14.67 16.23
CA ASP A 254 8.70 -13.43 15.45
C ASP A 254 8.33 -13.75 13.99
N ILE A 255 8.01 -12.74 13.18
CA ILE A 255 7.66 -12.93 11.78
C ILE A 255 8.92 -13.03 10.92
N VAL A 256 9.22 -14.25 10.47
CA VAL A 256 10.45 -14.56 9.72
C VAL A 256 10.18 -15.59 8.62
N GLN A 257 11.10 -15.65 7.66
CA GLN A 257 11.24 -16.73 6.70
C GLN A 257 12.43 -17.62 7.08
N SER A 258 12.44 -18.87 6.63
CA SER A 258 13.65 -19.70 6.68
C SER A 258 14.75 -19.07 5.80
N ALA A 259 16.00 -19.46 6.06
CA ALA A 259 17.13 -19.00 5.24
C ALA A 259 16.95 -19.43 3.77
N GLU A 260 16.52 -20.68 3.53
CA GLU A 260 16.31 -21.25 2.21
C GLU A 260 15.26 -20.46 1.40
N ALA A 261 14.07 -20.22 1.98
CA ALA A 261 13.02 -19.45 1.32
C ALA A 261 13.41 -17.99 1.11
N GLY A 262 14.10 -17.38 2.08
CA GLY A 262 14.59 -16.00 2.01
C GLY A 262 15.65 -15.80 0.93
N GLU A 263 16.57 -16.73 0.77
CA GLU A 263 17.59 -16.73 -0.29
C GLU A 263 16.96 -16.92 -1.66
N ALA A 264 16.04 -17.89 -1.81
CA ALA A 264 15.30 -18.12 -3.05
C ALA A 264 14.48 -16.89 -3.47
N MET A 265 13.80 -16.24 -2.53
CA MET A 265 13.07 -14.99 -2.76
C MET A 265 14.01 -13.85 -3.19
N SER A 266 15.16 -13.72 -2.55
CA SER A 266 16.14 -12.69 -2.92
C SER A 266 16.69 -12.93 -4.33
N ALA A 267 16.98 -14.17 -4.70
CA ALA A 267 17.44 -14.53 -6.03
C ALA A 267 16.37 -14.20 -7.11
N LEU A 268 15.08 -14.51 -6.86
CA LEU A 268 13.99 -14.12 -7.77
C LEU A 268 13.88 -12.61 -7.90
N ARG A 269 13.97 -11.87 -6.79
CA ARG A 269 13.94 -10.41 -6.82
C ARG A 269 15.07 -9.83 -7.66
N ASP A 270 16.30 -10.29 -7.44
CA ASP A 270 17.48 -9.80 -8.15
C ASP A 270 17.41 -10.13 -9.65
N PHE A 271 16.86 -11.31 -10.00
CA PHE A 271 16.54 -11.68 -11.35
C PHE A 271 15.53 -10.72 -12.00
N MET A 272 14.42 -10.41 -11.31
CA MET A 272 13.40 -9.47 -11.81
C MET A 272 13.96 -8.07 -11.98
N PHE A 273 14.84 -7.62 -11.09
CA PHE A 273 15.53 -6.34 -11.24
C PHE A 273 16.37 -6.30 -12.51
N ALA A 274 17.16 -7.34 -12.78
CA ALA A 274 18.05 -7.37 -13.92
C ALA A 274 17.33 -7.51 -15.27
N HIS A 275 16.28 -8.33 -15.34
CA HIS A 275 15.69 -8.77 -16.61
C HIS A 275 14.35 -8.09 -16.94
N VAL A 276 13.65 -7.54 -15.95
CA VAL A 276 12.34 -6.90 -16.15
C VAL A 276 12.42 -5.40 -15.90
N TYR A 277 12.77 -4.97 -14.68
CA TYR A 277 12.68 -3.56 -14.32
C TYR A 277 13.77 -2.70 -14.97
N LEU A 278 14.96 -3.25 -15.25
CA LEU A 278 16.07 -2.54 -15.88
C LEU A 278 16.26 -2.88 -17.36
N ALA A 279 15.34 -3.63 -17.98
CA ALA A 279 15.37 -3.91 -19.41
C ALA A 279 15.27 -2.62 -20.25
N ASP A 280 15.85 -2.60 -21.45
CA ASP A 280 15.91 -1.39 -22.28
C ASP A 280 14.52 -0.86 -22.67
N ALA A 281 13.56 -1.76 -22.92
CA ALA A 281 12.18 -1.39 -23.20
C ALA A 281 11.53 -0.69 -21.99
N ALA A 282 11.74 -1.21 -20.79
CA ALA A 282 11.26 -0.59 -19.55
C ALA A 282 11.90 0.79 -19.33
N ARG A 283 13.21 0.92 -19.54
CA ARG A 283 13.94 2.19 -19.41
C ARG A 283 13.44 3.28 -20.36
N ALA A 284 12.95 2.92 -21.55
CA ALA A 284 12.37 3.89 -22.47
C ALA A 284 11.10 4.51 -21.92
N GLU A 285 10.21 3.70 -21.33
CA GLU A 285 8.99 4.17 -20.69
C GLU A 285 9.31 4.92 -19.37
N HIS A 286 10.30 4.50 -18.60
CA HIS A 286 10.75 5.18 -17.38
C HIS A 286 11.13 6.64 -17.66
N ARG A 287 11.89 6.93 -18.74
CA ARG A 287 12.26 8.29 -19.13
C ARG A 287 11.05 9.16 -19.47
N LYS A 288 10.01 8.56 -20.10
CA LYS A 288 8.77 9.31 -20.39
C LYS A 288 8.02 9.66 -19.11
N ILE A 289 7.92 8.71 -18.20
CA ILE A 289 7.27 8.94 -16.89
C ILE A 289 8.00 10.03 -16.11
N GLU A 290 9.33 9.92 -16.03
CA GLU A 290 10.16 10.93 -15.37
C GLU A 290 9.92 12.32 -15.97
N HIS A 291 9.87 12.42 -17.30
CA HIS A 291 9.56 13.67 -17.98
C HIS A 291 8.17 14.23 -17.60
N VAL A 292 7.15 13.37 -17.58
CA VAL A 292 5.79 13.77 -17.19
C VAL A 292 5.76 14.28 -15.74
N VAL A 293 6.35 13.54 -14.81
CA VAL A 293 6.37 13.92 -13.39
C VAL A 293 7.14 15.21 -13.17
N ARG A 294 8.33 15.38 -13.78
CA ARG A 294 9.13 16.58 -13.69
C ARG A 294 8.42 17.82 -14.26
N ALA A 295 7.77 17.67 -15.41
CA ALA A 295 7.04 18.76 -16.05
C ALA A 295 5.87 19.23 -15.18
N LEU A 296 5.07 18.30 -14.63
CA LEU A 296 3.96 18.62 -13.73
C LEU A 296 4.46 19.21 -12.42
N PHE A 297 5.53 18.67 -11.85
CA PHE A 297 6.12 19.20 -10.61
C PHE A 297 6.60 20.65 -10.81
N GLY A 298 7.33 20.95 -11.90
CA GLY A 298 7.76 22.29 -12.25
C GLY A 298 6.58 23.24 -12.41
N HIS A 299 5.58 22.83 -13.20
CA HIS A 299 4.38 23.62 -13.45
C HIS A 299 3.67 24.01 -12.14
N TYR A 300 3.38 23.05 -11.25
CA TYR A 300 2.68 23.35 -10.01
C TYR A 300 3.52 24.08 -8.97
N CYS A 301 4.84 24.03 -9.08
CA CYS A 301 5.70 24.91 -8.28
C CYS A 301 5.65 26.38 -8.75
N GLU A 302 5.40 26.62 -10.03
CA GLU A 302 5.28 27.97 -10.63
C GLU A 302 3.84 28.50 -10.56
N HIS A 303 2.85 27.60 -10.54
CA HIS A 303 1.42 27.92 -10.52
C HIS A 303 0.71 27.28 -9.32
N PRO A 304 1.09 27.64 -8.08
CA PRO A 304 0.54 26.99 -6.87
C PRO A 304 -0.96 27.25 -6.68
N ASP A 305 -1.51 28.27 -7.32
CA ASP A 305 -2.95 28.61 -7.24
C ASP A 305 -3.83 27.60 -7.99
N GLU A 306 -3.27 26.81 -8.90
CA GLU A 306 -3.96 25.74 -9.60
C GLU A 306 -4.10 24.46 -8.74
N ILE A 307 -3.38 24.37 -7.63
CA ILE A 307 -3.49 23.24 -6.69
C ILE A 307 -4.68 23.47 -5.77
N PRO A 308 -5.68 22.55 -5.76
CA PRO A 308 -6.77 22.64 -4.79
C PRO A 308 -6.25 22.68 -3.34
N PRO A 309 -6.85 23.43 -2.45
CA PRO A 309 -6.48 23.46 -1.04
C PRO A 309 -6.82 22.10 -0.39
N LEU A 310 -5.81 21.27 -0.15
CA LEU A 310 -5.96 19.95 0.46
C LEU A 310 -5.80 20.00 1.98
N VAL A 311 -4.78 20.71 2.45
CA VAL A 311 -4.48 20.89 3.87
C VAL A 311 -4.18 22.36 4.11
N PRO A 312 -4.84 23.02 5.07
CA PRO A 312 -4.51 24.38 5.47
C PRO A 312 -3.03 24.49 5.90
N ASP A 313 -2.42 25.63 5.60
CA ASP A 313 -1.07 26.01 6.04
C ASP A 313 0.08 25.09 5.59
N ALA A 314 -0.15 24.18 4.64
CA ALA A 314 0.92 23.38 4.04
C ALA A 314 1.82 24.26 3.15
N ASP A 315 3.14 24.10 3.28
CA ASP A 315 4.12 24.77 2.42
C ASP A 315 4.03 24.30 0.97
N LEU A 316 4.67 25.02 0.04
CA LEU A 316 4.60 24.76 -1.39
C LEU A 316 5.08 23.33 -1.72
N ALA A 317 6.19 22.89 -1.14
CA ALA A 317 6.75 21.56 -1.38
C ALA A 317 5.74 20.47 -1.00
N THR A 318 5.11 20.60 0.14
CA THR A 318 4.09 19.69 0.64
C THR A 318 2.84 19.70 -0.23
N ARG A 319 2.34 20.89 -0.62
CA ARG A 319 1.14 21.03 -1.48
C ARG A 319 1.34 20.37 -2.83
N VAL A 320 2.47 20.62 -3.50
CA VAL A 320 2.80 20.02 -4.80
C VAL A 320 2.93 18.51 -4.67
N THR A 321 3.63 18.03 -3.65
CA THR A 321 3.81 16.61 -3.40
C THR A 321 2.49 15.90 -3.15
N ASP A 322 1.65 16.42 -2.25
CA ASP A 322 0.34 15.84 -1.93
C ASP A 322 -0.57 15.77 -3.17
N TYR A 323 -0.54 16.81 -4.00
CA TYR A 323 -1.37 16.87 -5.19
C TYR A 323 -0.92 15.85 -6.26
N LEU A 324 0.37 15.83 -6.58
CA LEU A 324 0.92 14.89 -7.56
C LEU A 324 0.82 13.43 -7.10
N ALA A 325 1.21 13.14 -5.86
CA ALA A 325 1.10 11.79 -5.32
C ALA A 325 -0.36 11.31 -5.22
N GLY A 326 -1.31 12.23 -5.06
CA GLY A 326 -2.73 11.95 -5.08
C GLY A 326 -3.31 11.66 -6.47
N MET A 327 -2.61 11.92 -7.57
CA MET A 327 -3.10 11.65 -8.93
C MET A 327 -3.17 10.15 -9.22
N THR A 328 -4.04 9.78 -10.15
CA THR A 328 -3.99 8.48 -10.83
C THR A 328 -3.16 8.61 -12.10
N ASP A 329 -2.65 7.51 -12.64
CA ASP A 329 -1.83 7.52 -13.87
C ASP A 329 -2.53 8.23 -15.02
N ARG A 330 -3.81 7.88 -15.26
CA ARG A 330 -4.63 8.50 -16.31
C ARG A 330 -4.85 10.00 -16.09
N PHE A 331 -5.03 10.41 -14.84
CA PHE A 331 -5.22 11.83 -14.53
C PHE A 331 -3.90 12.58 -14.74
N CYS A 332 -2.78 12.01 -14.33
CA CYS A 332 -1.44 12.56 -14.52
C CYS A 332 -1.13 12.77 -16.02
N ILE A 333 -1.34 11.75 -16.87
CA ILE A 333 -1.14 11.84 -18.32
C ILE A 333 -2.02 12.93 -18.93
N ARG A 334 -3.33 12.91 -18.67
CA ARG A 334 -4.26 13.91 -19.22
C ARG A 334 -3.92 15.33 -18.79
N THR A 335 -3.45 15.50 -17.56
CA THR A 335 -3.03 16.81 -17.08
C THR A 335 -1.77 17.29 -17.81
N PHE A 336 -0.80 16.40 -17.99
CA PHE A 336 0.40 16.71 -18.79
C PHE A 336 0.06 17.06 -20.24
N GLU A 337 -0.79 16.29 -20.91
CA GLU A 337 -1.25 16.58 -22.27
C GLU A 337 -1.96 17.95 -22.35
N ALA A 338 -2.82 18.24 -21.38
CA ALA A 338 -3.56 19.52 -21.35
C ALA A 338 -2.65 20.75 -21.17
N LEU A 339 -1.50 20.57 -20.52
CA LEU A 339 -0.51 21.63 -20.28
C LEU A 339 0.52 21.78 -21.40
N THR A 340 0.85 20.68 -22.09
CA THR A 340 1.98 20.64 -23.03
C THR A 340 1.58 20.58 -24.49
N LEU A 341 0.39 20.05 -24.81
CA LEU A 341 -0.08 19.93 -26.19
C LEU A 341 -1.01 21.08 -26.56
N PRO A 342 -0.81 21.69 -27.74
CA PRO A 342 -1.71 22.73 -28.25
C PRO A 342 -3.13 22.18 -28.44
N ARG A 343 -4.14 22.94 -28.08
CA ARG A 343 -5.53 22.61 -28.38
C ARG A 343 -5.88 23.08 -29.79
N ALA A 344 -6.64 22.26 -30.52
CA ALA A 344 -7.22 22.69 -31.78
C ALA A 344 -8.16 23.90 -31.54
N PHE A 345 -8.08 24.90 -32.43
CA PHE A 345 -9.08 25.98 -32.42
C PHE A 345 -10.46 25.36 -32.67
N PRO A 346 -11.50 25.79 -31.93
CA PRO A 346 -12.85 25.36 -32.26
C PRO A 346 -13.19 25.81 -33.67
N SER A 347 -13.65 24.86 -34.51
CA SER A 347 -14.22 25.18 -35.82
C SER A 347 -15.44 26.07 -35.60
N PHE A 348 -15.44 27.26 -36.23
CA PHE A 348 -16.61 28.15 -36.28
C PHE A 348 -17.74 27.53 -37.10
#